data_82e7b907e050c37465e9ace294c85c8d
#
_entry.id   82e7b907e050c37465e9ace294c85c8d
#
_cell.length_a   1.000
_cell.length_b   1.000
_cell.length_c   1.000
_cell.angle_alpha   90.00
_cell.angle_beta   90.00
_cell.angle_gamma   90.00
#
_symmetry.space_group_name_H-M   'P 1'
#
loop_
_entity.id
_entity.type
_entity.pdbx_description
1 polymer ?
#
loop_
_entity_poly.entity_id
_entity_poly.type
_entity_poly.pdbx_seq_one_letter_code
_entity_poly.pdbx_strand_id
1 'polypeptide(L)'
;MITSRDRVGIIAGGTWCADHNKLVDYWPGEEDQVLILDREVRGGGPACNLAIGVKRLDPNMPVATVGLLGDDGDGRALKAQAEQEGAGLAVEVCARARSQCSHFAAV
;
A
#
# COMPACT_ATOMS: atom_id res chain seq x y z
N MET A 1 33.19 4.98 -12.07
CA MET A 1 32.95 4.53 -10.68
C MET A 1 31.92 5.42 -10.03
N ILE A 2 30.85 4.83 -9.49
CA ILE A 2 29.79 5.56 -8.79
C ILE A 2 30.31 5.93 -7.40
N THR A 3 30.43 7.22 -7.11
CA THR A 3 30.81 7.72 -5.78
C THR A 3 29.57 7.90 -4.91
N SER A 4 29.74 8.05 -3.58
CA SER A 4 28.62 8.31 -2.66
C SER A 4 27.86 9.61 -2.99
N ARG A 5 28.47 10.54 -3.71
CA ARG A 5 27.83 11.78 -4.17
C ARG A 5 26.87 11.58 -5.34
N ASP A 6 27.02 10.46 -6.06
CA ASP A 6 26.18 10.14 -7.22
C ASP A 6 24.93 9.32 -6.82
N ARG A 7 24.82 8.97 -5.54
CA ARG A 7 23.69 8.22 -5.01
C ARG A 7 22.73 9.14 -4.31
N VAL A 8 21.56 9.32 -4.91
CA VAL A 8 20.50 10.17 -4.38
C VAL A 8 19.19 9.40 -4.42
N GLY A 9 18.45 9.49 -3.33
CA GLY A 9 17.13 8.89 -3.26
C GLY A 9 17.05 7.69 -2.32
N ILE A 10 15.85 7.13 -2.26
CA ILE A 10 15.49 6.03 -1.37
C ILE A 10 14.82 4.93 -2.19
N ILE A 11 15.17 3.69 -1.91
CA ILE A 11 14.45 2.51 -2.38
C ILE A 11 13.74 1.90 -1.18
N ALA A 12 12.41 1.89 -1.20
CA ALA A 12 11.57 1.25 -0.19
C ALA A 12 11.20 -0.16 -0.64
N GLY A 13 11.67 -1.17 0.09
CA GLY A 13 11.36 -2.56 -0.20
C GLY A 13 10.51 -3.20 0.89
N GLY A 14 9.67 -4.13 0.54
CA GLY A 14 8.86 -4.90 1.48
C GLY A 14 7.44 -5.17 0.99
N THR A 15 6.59 -5.54 1.93
CA THR A 15 5.20 -5.89 1.65
C THR A 15 4.39 -4.67 1.23
N TRP A 16 3.57 -4.88 0.20
CA TRP A 16 2.49 -4.01 -0.20
C TRP A 16 1.17 -4.72 0.02
N CYS A 17 0.17 -4.01 0.54
CA CYS A 17 -1.17 -4.56 0.70
C CYS A 17 -2.25 -3.50 0.47
N ALA A 18 -3.42 -3.95 0.03
CA ALA A 18 -4.62 -3.14 0.00
C ALA A 18 -5.40 -3.40 1.29
N ASP A 19 -5.54 -2.37 2.10
CA ASP A 19 -6.28 -2.42 3.35
C ASP A 19 -7.75 -2.16 3.06
N HIS A 20 -8.58 -3.19 3.23
CA HIS A 20 -10.04 -3.09 3.11
C HIS A 20 -10.64 -2.77 4.48
N ASN A 21 -10.80 -1.50 4.76
CA ASN A 21 -11.37 -1.02 6.02
C ASN A 21 -12.90 -1.05 5.94
N LYS A 22 -13.53 -1.58 6.97
CA LYS A 22 -14.98 -1.69 7.09
C LYS A 22 -15.44 -1.08 8.39
N LEU A 23 -16.35 -0.11 8.30
CA LEU A 23 -16.99 0.50 9.47
C LEU A 23 -18.25 -0.29 9.80
N VAL A 24 -18.36 -0.70 11.05
CA VAL A 24 -19.52 -1.43 11.57
C VAL A 24 -20.08 -0.68 12.78
N ASP A 25 -21.38 -0.86 13.11
CA ASP A 25 -21.98 -0.12 14.22
C ASP A 25 -21.63 -0.71 15.59
N TYR A 26 -21.29 -1.98 15.67
CA TYR A 26 -20.76 -2.61 16.88
C TYR A 26 -19.78 -3.72 16.52
N TRP A 27 -18.94 -4.12 17.48
CA TRP A 27 -18.02 -5.25 17.31
C TRP A 27 -18.81 -6.55 17.44
N PRO A 28 -18.90 -7.37 16.37
CA PRO A 28 -19.70 -8.58 16.39
C PRO A 28 -19.10 -9.64 17.31
N GLY A 29 -19.97 -10.40 17.97
CA GLY A 29 -19.60 -11.65 18.63
C GLY A 29 -19.31 -12.75 17.63
N GLU A 30 -18.88 -13.91 18.14
CA GLU A 30 -18.68 -15.09 17.34
C GLU A 30 -20.02 -15.52 16.71
N GLU A 31 -20.00 -15.81 15.40
CA GLU A 31 -21.19 -16.17 14.60
C GLU A 31 -22.23 -15.05 14.40
N ASP A 32 -22.01 -13.84 14.93
CA ASP A 32 -22.88 -12.69 14.67
C ASP A 32 -22.73 -12.15 13.26
N GLN A 33 -23.82 -11.63 12.74
CA GLN A 33 -23.84 -10.83 11.52
C GLN A 33 -23.94 -9.35 11.88
N VAL A 34 -23.10 -8.53 11.25
CA VAL A 34 -23.15 -7.09 11.44
C VAL A 34 -23.19 -6.38 10.09
N LEU A 35 -23.95 -5.28 10.05
CA LEU A 35 -24.04 -4.46 8.86
C LEU A 35 -22.77 -3.64 8.68
N ILE A 36 -22.21 -3.65 7.48
CA ILE A 36 -21.13 -2.74 7.10
C ILE A 36 -21.75 -1.40 6.73
N LEU A 37 -21.47 -0.39 7.52
CA LEU A 37 -21.99 0.97 7.35
C LEU A 37 -21.25 1.73 6.27
N ASP A 38 -19.92 1.51 6.20
CA ASP A 38 -19.04 2.13 5.22
C ASP A 38 -17.83 1.24 4.95
N ARG A 39 -17.22 1.44 3.80
CA ARG A 39 -16.00 0.72 3.43
C ARG A 39 -15.04 1.62 2.67
N GLU A 40 -13.78 1.44 2.93
CA GLU A 40 -12.69 2.16 2.27
C GLU A 40 -11.57 1.19 1.94
N VAL A 41 -10.92 1.41 0.82
CA VAL A 41 -9.71 0.67 0.42
C VAL A 41 -8.55 1.65 0.35
N ARG A 42 -7.48 1.36 1.07
CA ARG A 42 -6.24 2.14 1.06
C ARG A 42 -5.04 1.26 0.79
N GLY A 43 -4.02 1.83 0.17
CA GLY A 43 -2.72 1.19 0.12
C GLY A 43 -2.06 1.18 1.49
N GLY A 44 -1.41 0.08 1.80
CA GLY A 44 -0.69 -0.13 3.06
C GLY A 44 0.53 -1.01 2.87
N GLY A 45 1.09 -1.41 3.99
CA GLY A 45 2.33 -2.17 4.06
C GLY A 45 3.56 -1.28 4.20
N PRO A 46 4.67 -1.83 4.72
CA PRO A 46 5.86 -1.04 5.06
C PRO A 46 6.46 -0.29 3.88
N ALA A 47 6.58 -0.93 2.73
CA ALA A 47 7.17 -0.30 1.55
C ALA A 47 6.29 0.83 1.01
N CYS A 48 4.98 0.62 0.94
CA CYS A 48 4.01 1.63 0.53
C CYS A 48 4.03 2.84 1.47
N ASN A 49 3.93 2.60 2.78
CA ASN A 49 3.88 3.66 3.79
C ASN A 49 5.17 4.47 3.81
N LEU A 50 6.33 3.82 3.71
CA LEU A 50 7.62 4.52 3.66
C LEU A 50 7.73 5.39 2.41
N ALA A 51 7.44 4.84 1.23
CA ALA A 51 7.54 5.56 -0.02
C ALA A 51 6.62 6.80 -0.06
N ILE A 52 5.36 6.63 0.31
CA ILE A 52 4.39 7.72 0.33
C ILE A 52 4.76 8.75 1.41
N GLY A 53 5.15 8.31 2.60
CA GLY A 53 5.57 9.20 3.67
C GLY A 53 6.76 10.08 3.28
N VAL A 54 7.79 9.50 2.67
CA VAL A 54 8.95 10.27 2.21
C VAL A 54 8.55 11.29 1.14
N LYS A 55 7.73 10.91 0.17
CA LYS A 55 7.28 11.83 -0.90
C LYS A 55 6.44 12.98 -0.37
N ARG A 56 5.68 12.77 0.70
CA ARG A 56 4.90 13.83 1.34
C ARG A 56 5.77 14.78 2.17
N LEU A 57 6.84 14.26 2.79
CA LEU A 57 7.79 15.07 3.54
C LEU A 57 8.71 15.89 2.62
N ASP A 58 9.18 15.29 1.55
CA ASP A 58 10.02 15.94 0.54
C ASP A 58 9.62 15.47 -0.86
N PRO A 59 8.77 16.23 -1.57
CA PRO A 59 8.33 15.87 -2.91
C PRO A 59 9.47 15.78 -3.95
N ASN A 60 10.62 16.39 -3.68
CA ASN A 60 11.77 16.36 -4.57
C ASN A 60 12.67 15.14 -4.33
N MET A 61 12.48 14.41 -3.24
CA MET A 61 13.24 13.20 -2.97
C MET A 61 12.92 12.12 -4.01
N PRO A 62 13.91 11.60 -4.76
CA PRO A 62 13.67 10.47 -5.62
C PRO A 62 13.35 9.22 -4.79
N VAL A 63 12.19 8.62 -5.03
CA VAL A 63 11.75 7.40 -4.33
C VAL A 63 11.35 6.35 -5.33
N ALA A 64 11.91 5.17 -5.18
CA ALA A 64 11.48 3.96 -5.87
C ALA A 64 10.99 2.93 -4.86
N THR A 65 10.14 2.02 -5.29
CA THR A 65 9.66 0.93 -4.46
C THR A 65 9.88 -0.41 -5.14
N VAL A 66 10.15 -1.42 -4.32
CA VAL A 66 10.30 -2.81 -4.74
C VAL A 66 9.40 -3.68 -3.88
N GLY A 67 8.60 -4.52 -4.52
CA GLY A 67 7.70 -5.43 -3.83
C GLY A 67 6.93 -6.31 -4.81
N LEU A 68 6.08 -7.17 -4.27
CA LEU A 68 5.20 -8.03 -5.04
C LEU A 68 3.77 -7.50 -4.94
N LEU A 69 3.11 -7.39 -6.06
CA LEU A 69 1.68 -7.10 -6.15
C LEU A 69 0.95 -8.28 -6.79
N GLY A 70 -0.29 -8.51 -6.37
CA GLY A 70 -1.16 -9.44 -7.05
C GLY A 70 -1.56 -8.94 -8.44
N ASP A 71 -1.76 -9.87 -9.37
CA ASP A 71 -2.39 -9.55 -10.65
C ASP A 71 -3.91 -9.55 -10.49
N ASP A 72 -4.39 -8.61 -9.72
CA ASP A 72 -5.79 -8.42 -9.35
C ASP A 72 -6.16 -6.93 -9.31
N GLY A 73 -7.43 -6.63 -9.00
CA GLY A 73 -7.91 -5.26 -8.90
C GLY A 73 -7.20 -4.44 -7.83
N ASP A 74 -6.89 -5.06 -6.68
CA ASP A 74 -6.18 -4.41 -5.59
C ASP A 74 -4.73 -4.10 -5.99
N GLY A 75 -4.04 -5.03 -6.64
CA GLY A 75 -2.68 -4.82 -7.14
C GLY A 75 -2.60 -3.67 -8.14
N ARG A 76 -3.55 -3.59 -9.06
CA ARG A 76 -3.63 -2.48 -10.03
C ARG A 76 -3.93 -1.15 -9.36
N ALA A 77 -4.81 -1.13 -8.35
CA ALA A 77 -5.12 0.08 -7.59
C ALA A 77 -3.91 0.58 -6.79
N LEU A 78 -3.17 -0.32 -6.15
CA LEU A 78 -1.93 0.01 -5.43
C LEU A 78 -0.87 0.61 -6.35
N LYS A 79 -0.70 0.02 -7.53
CA LYS A 79 0.22 0.53 -8.54
C LYS A 79 -0.14 1.95 -8.98
N ALA A 80 -1.41 2.18 -9.27
CA ALA A 80 -1.92 3.49 -9.66
C ALA A 80 -1.73 4.52 -8.54
N GLN A 81 -1.99 4.15 -7.29
CA GLN A 81 -1.79 5.02 -6.12
C GLN A 81 -0.32 5.42 -5.96
N ALA A 82 0.61 4.48 -6.08
CA ALA A 82 2.03 4.78 -5.99
C ALA A 82 2.50 5.73 -7.09
N GLU A 83 2.03 5.55 -8.31
CA GLU A 83 2.32 6.44 -9.43
C GLU A 83 1.78 7.86 -9.19
N GLN A 84 0.57 8.00 -8.66
CA GLN A 84 -0.03 9.28 -8.29
C GLN A 84 0.75 10.02 -7.20
N GLU A 85 1.30 9.29 -6.24
CA GLU A 85 2.13 9.87 -5.16
C GLU A 85 3.57 10.16 -5.63
N GLY A 86 3.91 9.87 -6.88
CA GLY A 86 5.21 10.15 -7.46
C GLY A 86 6.32 9.16 -7.09
N ALA A 87 5.97 8.02 -6.52
CA ALA A 87 6.93 6.96 -6.26
C ALA A 87 7.18 6.16 -7.55
N GLY A 88 8.43 6.08 -7.96
CA GLY A 88 8.84 5.20 -9.05
C GLY A 88 8.64 3.74 -8.66
N LEU A 89 8.08 2.96 -9.56
CA LEU A 89 7.78 1.56 -9.31
C LEU A 89 8.73 0.63 -10.04
N ALA A 90 9.58 -0.05 -9.27
CA ALA A 90 10.20 -1.30 -9.67
C ALA A 90 9.44 -2.45 -8.97
N VAL A 91 8.17 -2.62 -9.31
CA VAL A 91 7.29 -3.62 -8.70
C VAL A 91 7.15 -4.81 -9.61
N GLU A 92 7.38 -5.99 -9.07
CA GLU A 92 7.07 -7.23 -9.77
C GLU A 92 5.62 -7.64 -9.49
N VAL A 93 4.85 -7.85 -10.55
CA VAL A 93 3.49 -8.38 -10.47
C VAL A 93 3.57 -9.91 -10.44
N CYS A 94 2.96 -10.52 -9.44
CA CYS A 94 2.92 -11.96 -9.30
C CYS A 94 1.48 -12.45 -9.25
N ALA A 95 1.07 -13.27 -10.22
CA ALA A 95 -0.27 -13.84 -10.30
C ALA A 95 -0.67 -14.70 -9.09
N ARG A 96 0.30 -15.19 -8.31
CA ARG A 96 0.06 -15.97 -7.09
C ARG A 96 0.00 -15.14 -5.82
N ALA A 97 0.43 -13.86 -5.87
CA ALA A 97 0.36 -12.97 -4.74
C ALA A 97 -1.08 -12.48 -4.52
N ARG A 98 -1.40 -12.19 -3.27
CA ARG A 98 -2.63 -11.49 -2.91
C ARG A 98 -2.28 -10.15 -2.29
N SER A 99 -2.90 -9.08 -2.76
CA SER A 99 -2.66 -7.73 -2.28
C SER A 99 -3.59 -7.30 -1.15
N GLN A 100 -4.54 -8.16 -0.78
CA GLN A 100 -5.63 -7.83 0.14
C GLN A 100 -5.29 -8.09 1.60
N CYS A 101 -5.60 -7.12 2.44
CA CYS A 101 -5.71 -7.26 3.89
C CYS A 101 -7.02 -6.62 4.35
N SER A 102 -7.77 -7.26 5.22
CA SER A 102 -9.07 -6.74 5.70
C SER A 102 -8.99 -6.29 7.15
N HIS A 103 -9.48 -5.09 7.38
CA HIS A 103 -9.58 -4.50 8.71
C HIS A 103 -11.02 -4.12 9.03
N PHE A 104 -11.39 -4.22 10.30
CA PHE A 104 -12.69 -3.82 10.81
C PHE A 104 -12.52 -2.79 11.92
N ALA A 105 -13.33 -1.76 11.90
CA ALA A 105 -13.44 -0.78 12.97
C ALA A 105 -14.90 -0.66 13.40
N ALA A 106 -15.14 -0.74 14.70
CA ALA A 106 -16.46 -0.48 15.27
C ALA A 106 -16.60 1.01 15.64
N VAL A 107 -17.80 1.51 15.48
CA VAL A 107 -18.15 2.89 15.86
C VAL A 107 -18.45 2.98 17.36
#